data_8ea24ff24acd5a5459ba5e88c0e7032c
#
_entry.id   8ea24ff24acd5a5459ba5e88c0e7032c
#
_cell.length_a   1.000
_cell.length_b   1.000
_cell.length_c   1.000
_cell.angle_alpha   90.00
_cell.angle_beta   90.00
_cell.angle_gamma   90.00
#
_symmetry.space_group_name_H-M   'P 1'
#
loop_
_entity.id
_entity.type
_entity.pdbx_description
1 polymer ?
#
loop_
_entity_poly.entity_id
_entity_poly.type
_entity_poly.pdbx_seq_one_letter_code
_entity_poly.pdbx_strand_id
1 'polypeptide(L)'
;MRPAAVLASTCLVLAAIALAACGKKDGGSRSSNRTTLTIYSSLPLQGPAQVQSEAVVNAEKFALAEVGGRVGRFTIKYVALDDATAAANGSDPGQTSADARKAAQDSSTIAYLGEGRDGASAVSIPILNEAGILQVSPLDTPAGFTRRGGTDKGEPERYYPTGKRTFARVVPPDNVQAAAQASYQLQQGCASTFVVDDGGVFGAGLFGQFTVAAKAKGPRIVKRASFPHGATDTKAVARQVGSSGADCVLYAGAAHDSAVEIFKAVHAADPAVKLFAASAVADASFARALPGSVQRVTYLTSPDLDPPLYPPAGQDFISAYRQKFGKAPEPGAIFGYEAMKVTLLAIQNAGDRGNDPAAVVNAMFQIKDRDSALGRYSIDENGDTTLSDYGAYRVEHGGLVFDMLLKGDA
;
A
#
# COMPACT_ATOMS: atom_id res chain seq x y z
N MET A 1 86.27 -18.46 -4.72
CA MET A 1 86.82 -19.37 -3.69
C MET A 1 85.75 -19.98 -2.91
N ARG A 2 85.60 -21.26 -2.95
CA ARG A 2 84.75 -22.14 -2.10
C ARG A 2 85.32 -22.18 -0.66
N PRO A 3 84.70 -22.80 0.35
CA PRO A 3 83.64 -23.82 0.39
C PRO A 3 82.57 -23.51 1.53
N ALA A 4 81.39 -24.06 1.55
CA ALA A 4 80.89 -25.37 2.00
C ALA A 4 80.81 -25.58 3.52
N ALA A 5 79.59 -25.94 3.97
CA ALA A 5 79.21 -27.06 4.88
C ALA A 5 77.78 -26.86 5.33
N VAL A 6 76.81 -27.60 4.91
CA VAL A 6 76.25 -28.88 5.37
C VAL A 6 76.15 -29.00 6.91
N LEU A 7 74.93 -29.05 7.39
CA LEU A 7 74.46 -30.01 8.42
C LEU A 7 72.92 -30.08 8.50
N ALA A 8 72.47 -31.27 8.26
CA ALA A 8 71.10 -31.73 8.39
C ALA A 8 70.77 -31.92 9.87
N SER A 9 69.49 -31.71 10.26
CA SER A 9 68.92 -32.50 11.35
C SER A 9 67.40 -32.52 11.22
N THR A 10 66.95 -33.69 11.03
CA THR A 10 65.61 -34.30 11.22
C THR A 10 64.93 -33.86 12.50
N CYS A 11 63.60 -33.56 12.47
CA CYS A 11 62.62 -34.29 13.31
C CYS A 11 61.25 -33.66 13.30
N LEU A 12 60.34 -34.48 13.11
CA LEU A 12 59.01 -34.75 13.65
C LEU A 12 57.81 -34.05 12.96
N VAL A 13 57.16 -34.88 12.20
CA VAL A 13 55.75 -34.79 11.77
C VAL A 13 54.83 -34.85 12.98
N LEU A 14 54.01 -33.82 13.17
CA LEU A 14 52.80 -33.91 13.97
C LEU A 14 51.64 -33.46 13.07
N ALA A 15 50.95 -34.47 12.55
CA ALA A 15 49.70 -34.30 11.83
C ALA A 15 48.62 -33.84 12.76
N ALA A 16 48.23 -32.55 12.75
CA ALA A 16 47.01 -32.06 13.33
C ALA A 16 45.90 -32.17 12.28
N ILE A 17 45.06 -33.16 12.42
CA ILE A 17 43.79 -33.31 11.69
C ILE A 17 42.87 -32.21 12.17
N ALA A 18 42.75 -31.11 11.41
CA ALA A 18 41.70 -30.15 11.58
C ALA A 18 40.44 -30.73 10.93
N LEU A 19 39.52 -31.28 11.73
CA LEU A 19 38.15 -31.54 11.31
C LEU A 19 37.49 -30.18 10.96
N ALA A 20 37.33 -29.93 9.66
CA ALA A 20 36.42 -28.89 9.20
C ALA A 20 34.99 -29.34 9.50
N ALA A 21 34.46 -28.88 10.64
CA ALA A 21 33.05 -28.93 10.92
C ALA A 21 32.36 -27.92 10.00
N CYS A 22 31.87 -28.39 8.83
CA CYS A 22 30.84 -27.69 8.09
C CYS A 22 29.58 -27.61 8.99
N GLY A 23 29.49 -26.55 9.76
CA GLY A 23 28.26 -26.19 10.44
C GLY A 23 27.21 -25.85 9.39
N LYS A 24 26.30 -26.79 9.09
CA LYS A 24 25.00 -26.44 8.54
C LYS A 24 24.43 -25.35 9.44
N LYS A 25 24.22 -24.16 8.90
CA LYS A 25 23.29 -23.21 9.48
C LYS A 25 21.90 -23.82 9.34
N ASP A 26 21.54 -24.64 10.31
CA ASP A 26 20.13 -24.96 10.54
C ASP A 26 19.45 -23.61 10.82
N GLY A 27 18.55 -23.22 9.95
CA GLY A 27 17.63 -22.12 10.18
C GLY A 27 16.83 -22.44 11.43
N GLY A 28 17.39 -22.08 12.58
CA GLY A 28 16.78 -22.32 13.88
C GLY A 28 15.40 -21.67 13.89
N SER A 29 14.37 -22.49 13.90
CA SER A 29 13.02 -22.11 14.24
C SER A 29 13.09 -21.25 15.50
N ARG A 30 12.69 -19.97 15.39
CA ARG A 30 12.58 -19.03 16.52
C ARG A 30 11.41 -19.38 17.45
N SER A 31 11.13 -20.66 17.67
CA SER A 31 10.17 -21.13 18.66
C SER A 31 10.70 -20.85 20.05
N SER A 32 10.58 -19.62 20.48
CA SER A 32 10.80 -19.23 21.87
C SER A 32 9.48 -19.42 22.64
N ASN A 33 9.54 -19.69 23.96
CA ASN A 33 8.39 -19.66 24.89
C ASN A 33 7.75 -18.23 24.98
N ARG A 34 7.90 -17.42 23.97
CA ARG A 34 7.47 -16.02 23.95
C ARG A 34 5.95 -15.94 23.90
N THR A 35 5.39 -15.23 24.86
CA THR A 35 3.95 -14.95 24.96
C THR A 35 3.59 -13.50 24.63
N THR A 36 4.59 -12.61 24.52
CA THR A 36 4.39 -11.24 24.03
C THR A 36 4.90 -11.13 22.62
N LEU A 37 4.05 -10.68 21.70
CA LEU A 37 4.33 -10.46 20.28
C LEU A 37 4.15 -8.98 19.96
N THR A 38 4.98 -8.45 19.06
CA THR A 38 4.88 -7.06 18.63
C THR A 38 4.33 -6.99 17.19
N ILE A 39 3.31 -6.18 17.00
CA ILE A 39 2.84 -5.73 15.68
C ILE A 39 3.29 -4.28 15.52
N TYR A 40 4.12 -4.01 14.53
CA TYR A 40 4.48 -2.66 14.12
C TYR A 40 3.48 -2.15 13.09
N SER A 41 3.26 -0.83 13.08
CA SER A 41 2.57 -0.12 12.00
C SER A 41 3.42 1.07 11.59
N SER A 42 3.52 1.37 10.31
CA SER A 42 4.27 2.51 9.78
C SER A 42 3.44 3.20 8.71
N LEU A 43 3.19 4.47 8.91
CA LEU A 43 2.36 5.32 8.07
C LEU A 43 2.86 6.77 8.17
N PRO A 44 2.60 7.64 7.17
CA PRO A 44 3.01 9.04 7.22
C PRO A 44 2.17 9.83 8.24
N LEU A 45 2.70 10.04 9.46
CA LEU A 45 2.01 10.70 10.56
C LEU A 45 2.29 12.22 10.63
N GLN A 46 2.86 12.80 9.58
CA GLN A 46 3.03 14.25 9.39
C GLN A 46 2.72 14.62 7.93
N GLY A 47 2.57 15.92 7.67
CA GLY A 47 2.26 16.45 6.34
C GLY A 47 0.80 16.21 5.91
N PRO A 48 0.52 16.25 4.60
CA PRO A 48 -0.85 16.20 4.06
C PRO A 48 -1.62 14.92 4.42
N ALA A 49 -0.93 13.78 4.58
CA ALA A 49 -1.54 12.49 4.90
C ALA A 49 -1.81 12.28 6.40
N GLN A 50 -1.33 13.16 7.29
CA GLN A 50 -1.37 12.98 8.74
C GLN A 50 -2.76 12.59 9.26
N VAL A 51 -3.78 13.37 8.94
CA VAL A 51 -5.14 13.19 9.47
C VAL A 51 -5.71 11.83 9.10
N GLN A 52 -5.46 11.39 7.87
CA GLN A 52 -5.89 10.10 7.37
C GLN A 52 -5.09 8.96 8.01
N SER A 53 -3.78 9.08 8.08
CA SER A 53 -2.90 8.07 8.70
C SER A 53 -3.17 7.90 10.19
N GLU A 54 -3.40 8.99 10.92
CA GLU A 54 -3.83 8.92 12.33
C GLU A 54 -5.15 8.17 12.50
N ALA A 55 -6.09 8.34 11.56
CA ALA A 55 -7.36 7.63 11.61
C ALA A 55 -7.18 6.12 11.36
N VAL A 56 -6.26 5.73 10.47
CA VAL A 56 -5.88 4.34 10.24
C VAL A 56 -5.24 3.74 11.49
N VAL A 57 -4.25 4.41 12.10
CA VAL A 57 -3.60 3.98 13.35
C VAL A 57 -4.62 3.84 14.49
N ASN A 58 -5.57 4.76 14.59
CA ASN A 58 -6.64 4.69 15.58
C ASN A 58 -7.57 3.49 15.35
N ALA A 59 -7.85 3.17 14.08
CA ALA A 59 -8.66 2.01 13.71
C ALA A 59 -7.93 0.68 13.99
N GLU A 60 -6.63 0.60 13.73
CA GLU A 60 -5.79 -0.54 14.10
C GLU A 60 -5.79 -0.76 15.63
N LYS A 61 -5.58 0.31 16.41
CA LYS A 61 -5.66 0.26 17.88
C LYS A 61 -7.05 -0.13 18.37
N PHE A 62 -8.09 0.34 17.66
CA PHE A 62 -9.47 0.00 18.00
C PHE A 62 -9.72 -1.50 17.81
N ALA A 63 -9.33 -2.06 16.67
CA ALA A 63 -9.45 -3.49 16.39
C ALA A 63 -8.71 -4.36 17.41
N LEU A 64 -7.51 -3.95 17.83
CA LEU A 64 -6.75 -4.65 18.86
C LEU A 64 -7.43 -4.56 20.23
N ALA A 65 -8.02 -3.42 20.58
CA ALA A 65 -8.71 -3.21 21.84
C ALA A 65 -9.98 -4.09 21.97
N GLU A 66 -10.67 -4.39 20.88
CA GLU A 66 -11.85 -5.27 20.88
C GLU A 66 -11.54 -6.69 21.34
N VAL A 67 -10.29 -7.15 21.15
CA VAL A 67 -9.83 -8.45 21.62
C VAL A 67 -9.02 -8.36 22.93
N GLY A 68 -9.11 -7.22 23.63
CA GLY A 68 -8.39 -6.99 24.89
C GLY A 68 -6.87 -7.05 24.78
N GLY A 69 -6.32 -6.76 23.59
CA GLY A 69 -4.88 -6.81 23.33
C GLY A 69 -4.29 -8.24 23.33
N ARG A 70 -5.10 -9.28 23.09
CA ARG A 70 -4.68 -10.69 23.21
C ARG A 70 -5.23 -11.54 22.07
N VAL A 71 -4.44 -12.55 21.67
CA VAL A 71 -4.87 -13.63 20.77
C VAL A 71 -4.45 -14.96 21.41
N GLY A 72 -5.43 -15.75 21.84
CA GLY A 72 -5.15 -16.98 22.59
C GLY A 72 -4.23 -16.71 23.79
N ARG A 73 -3.09 -17.37 23.86
CA ARG A 73 -2.09 -17.18 24.92
C ARG A 73 -1.18 -15.97 24.74
N PHE A 74 -1.23 -15.32 23.56
CA PHE A 74 -0.31 -14.24 23.21
C PHE A 74 -0.87 -12.87 23.59
N THR A 75 -0.05 -12.06 24.23
CA THR A 75 -0.29 -10.62 24.43
C THR A 75 0.31 -9.86 23.24
N ILE A 76 -0.45 -8.96 22.66
CA ILE A 76 -0.02 -8.18 21.50
C ILE A 76 0.39 -6.78 21.95
N LYS A 77 1.65 -6.44 21.71
CA LYS A 77 2.15 -5.07 21.79
C LYS A 77 2.01 -4.43 20.42
N TYR A 78 1.42 -3.24 20.36
CA TYR A 78 1.31 -2.46 19.13
C TYR A 78 2.25 -1.24 19.19
N VAL A 79 2.97 -0.99 18.09
CA VAL A 79 3.91 0.13 17.96
C VAL A 79 3.65 0.85 16.64
N ALA A 80 3.13 2.07 16.70
CA ALA A 80 3.01 2.94 15.54
C ALA A 80 4.33 3.69 15.31
N LEU A 81 4.79 3.73 14.08
CA LEU A 81 5.96 4.44 13.58
C LEU A 81 5.49 5.48 12.55
N ASP A 82 6.32 6.49 12.33
CA ASP A 82 6.10 7.56 11.38
C ASP A 82 7.15 7.48 10.27
N ASP A 83 6.74 7.09 9.08
CA ASP A 83 7.62 6.99 7.91
C ASP A 83 7.73 8.30 7.12
N ALA A 84 7.03 9.36 7.56
CA ALA A 84 7.12 10.66 6.93
C ALA A 84 8.28 11.49 7.48
N THR A 85 8.72 12.44 6.66
CA THR A 85 9.60 13.54 7.07
C THR A 85 9.05 14.87 6.55
N ALA A 86 9.36 15.94 7.26
CA ALA A 86 8.96 17.28 6.82
C ALA A 86 9.52 17.65 5.43
N ALA A 87 10.67 17.09 5.06
CA ALA A 87 11.30 17.34 3.76
C ALA A 87 10.61 16.59 2.61
N ALA A 88 10.13 15.36 2.86
CA ALA A 88 9.46 14.55 1.85
C ALA A 88 7.99 14.96 1.65
N ASN A 89 7.39 15.65 2.63
CA ASN A 89 5.97 16.02 2.63
C ASN A 89 5.03 14.78 2.44
N GLY A 90 5.46 13.64 2.95
CA GLY A 90 4.82 12.30 2.85
C GLY A 90 5.81 11.25 3.29
N SER A 91 5.60 10.00 2.88
CA SER A 91 6.53 8.91 3.19
C SER A 91 7.93 9.19 2.66
N ASP A 92 8.93 8.99 3.50
CA ASP A 92 10.34 9.13 3.15
C ASP A 92 10.98 7.75 3.02
N PRO A 93 11.58 7.39 1.87
CA PRO A 93 12.16 6.06 1.67
C PRO A 93 13.22 5.67 2.70
N GLY A 94 13.99 6.65 3.20
CA GLY A 94 15.00 6.43 4.25
C GLY A 94 14.33 6.07 5.58
N GLN A 95 13.29 6.82 5.95
CA GLN A 95 12.53 6.57 7.17
C GLN A 95 11.74 5.25 7.08
N THR A 96 11.06 4.98 5.95
CA THR A 96 10.40 3.69 5.70
C THR A 96 11.38 2.53 5.86
N SER A 97 12.60 2.65 5.29
CA SER A 97 13.65 1.65 5.46
C SER A 97 14.08 1.48 6.92
N ALA A 98 14.22 2.58 7.67
CA ALA A 98 14.58 2.55 9.08
C ALA A 98 13.51 1.84 9.92
N ASP A 99 12.24 2.12 9.67
CA ASP A 99 11.10 1.52 10.36
C ASP A 99 10.99 0.02 10.09
N ALA A 100 11.10 -0.38 8.82
CA ALA A 100 11.10 -1.80 8.44
C ALA A 100 12.29 -2.56 9.07
N ARG A 101 13.50 -1.96 9.11
CA ARG A 101 14.66 -2.55 9.77
C ARG A 101 14.47 -2.65 11.28
N LYS A 102 13.89 -1.65 11.92
CA LYS A 102 13.55 -1.67 13.35
C LYS A 102 12.63 -2.84 13.67
N ALA A 103 11.58 -3.03 12.87
CA ALA A 103 10.69 -4.18 13.01
C ALA A 103 11.42 -5.51 12.76
N ALA A 104 12.28 -5.60 11.73
CA ALA A 104 13.04 -6.79 11.39
C ALA A 104 14.07 -7.18 12.48
N GLN A 105 14.62 -6.21 13.20
CA GLN A 105 15.60 -6.44 14.27
C GLN A 105 14.97 -6.81 15.61
N ASP A 106 13.71 -6.42 15.85
CA ASP A 106 12.99 -6.81 17.07
C ASP A 106 12.54 -8.27 16.95
N SER A 107 13.17 -9.13 17.73
CA SER A 107 12.86 -10.56 17.73
C SER A 107 11.43 -10.87 18.16
N SER A 108 10.70 -9.94 18.77
CA SER A 108 9.29 -10.10 19.16
C SER A 108 8.30 -9.76 18.02
N THR A 109 8.77 -9.20 16.92
CA THR A 109 7.92 -8.84 15.79
C THR A 109 7.29 -10.07 15.17
N ILE A 110 5.96 -10.04 15.03
CA ILE A 110 5.17 -11.09 14.39
C ILE A 110 4.53 -10.63 13.10
N ALA A 111 4.21 -9.34 12.98
CA ALA A 111 3.66 -8.74 11.80
C ALA A 111 3.98 -7.24 11.73
N TYR A 112 3.86 -6.70 10.54
CA TYR A 112 4.03 -5.27 10.22
C TYR A 112 2.84 -4.80 9.40
N LEU A 113 2.16 -3.74 9.85
CA LEU A 113 1.06 -3.10 9.14
C LEU A 113 1.59 -1.86 8.41
N GLY A 114 1.34 -1.77 7.14
CA GLY A 114 1.85 -0.65 6.33
C GLY A 114 2.22 -1.10 4.91
N GLU A 115 2.51 -0.20 4.07
CA GLU A 115 2.67 1.25 4.18
C GLU A 115 1.38 1.99 3.74
N GLY A 116 1.53 3.33 3.58
CA GLY A 116 0.49 4.20 3.05
C GLY A 116 0.23 4.06 1.55
N ARG A 117 -0.42 5.07 0.94
CA ARG A 117 -0.98 5.02 -0.43
C ARG A 117 0.00 5.39 -1.55
N ASP A 118 1.24 5.69 -1.26
CA ASP A 118 2.22 6.27 -2.20
C ASP A 118 3.20 5.26 -2.81
N GLY A 119 3.05 3.97 -2.47
CA GLY A 119 3.93 2.91 -2.95
C GLY A 119 5.16 2.69 -2.07
N ALA A 120 5.18 3.20 -0.84
CA ALA A 120 6.29 3.04 0.09
C ALA A 120 6.59 1.59 0.46
N SER A 121 5.63 0.67 0.30
CA SER A 121 5.84 -0.78 0.45
C SER A 121 6.92 -1.34 -0.48
N ALA A 122 7.26 -0.64 -1.57
CA ALA A 122 8.42 -1.00 -2.42
C ALA A 122 9.73 -1.07 -1.64
N VAL A 123 9.84 -0.29 -0.55
CA VAL A 123 11.02 -0.22 0.33
C VAL A 123 10.93 -1.25 1.46
N SER A 124 9.78 -1.39 2.10
CA SER A 124 9.63 -2.24 3.29
C SER A 124 9.48 -3.73 2.96
N ILE A 125 8.80 -4.09 1.85
CA ILE A 125 8.57 -5.51 1.48
C ILE A 125 9.87 -6.32 1.43
N PRO A 126 10.94 -5.92 0.70
CA PRO A 126 12.15 -6.73 0.63
C PRO A 126 12.85 -6.90 1.99
N ILE A 127 12.84 -5.86 2.84
CA ILE A 127 13.46 -5.89 4.17
C ILE A 127 12.72 -6.87 5.09
N LEU A 128 11.40 -6.79 5.11
CA LEU A 128 10.56 -7.66 5.95
C LEU A 128 10.51 -9.09 5.40
N ASN A 129 10.61 -9.24 4.07
CA ASN A 129 10.68 -10.54 3.41
C ASN A 129 11.96 -11.29 3.80
N GLU A 130 13.12 -10.64 3.80
CA GLU A 130 14.37 -11.24 4.27
C GLU A 130 14.29 -11.68 5.72
N ALA A 131 13.56 -10.94 6.56
CA ALA A 131 13.32 -11.29 7.96
C ALA A 131 12.24 -12.37 8.15
N GLY A 132 11.49 -12.73 7.08
CA GLY A 132 10.39 -13.69 7.12
C GLY A 132 9.16 -13.17 7.87
N ILE A 133 9.00 -11.86 8.01
CA ILE A 133 7.90 -11.20 8.73
C ILE A 133 6.73 -10.94 7.78
N LEU A 134 5.51 -11.24 8.23
CA LEU A 134 4.28 -10.88 7.54
C LEU A 134 4.14 -9.36 7.48
N GLN A 135 3.99 -8.80 6.28
CA GLN A 135 3.54 -7.43 6.07
C GLN A 135 2.09 -7.43 5.56
N VAL A 136 1.23 -6.61 6.16
CA VAL A 136 -0.16 -6.41 5.71
C VAL A 136 -0.39 -4.93 5.46
N SER A 137 -0.59 -4.55 4.20
CA SER A 137 -0.89 -3.16 3.90
C SER A 137 -2.40 -2.87 3.96
N PRO A 138 -2.80 -1.83 4.69
CA PRO A 138 -4.16 -1.31 4.65
C PRO A 138 -4.45 -0.50 3.38
N LEU A 139 -3.45 0.16 2.78
CA LEU A 139 -3.69 1.23 1.82
C LEU A 139 -2.86 1.17 0.54
N ASP A 140 -1.79 0.37 0.49
CA ASP A 140 -0.83 0.43 -0.60
C ASP A 140 -1.26 -0.47 -1.77
N THR A 141 -1.63 0.15 -2.88
CA THR A 141 -2.35 -0.48 -4.00
C THR A 141 -1.52 -0.93 -5.21
N PRO A 142 -0.23 -0.51 -5.43
CA PRO A 142 0.50 -0.88 -6.63
C PRO A 142 0.45 -2.38 -6.94
N ALA A 143 -0.09 -2.72 -8.11
CA ALA A 143 -0.26 -4.13 -8.52
C ALA A 143 1.08 -4.86 -8.67
N GLY A 144 2.15 -4.13 -8.98
CA GLY A 144 3.51 -4.65 -9.12
C GLY A 144 4.09 -5.32 -7.88
N PHE A 145 3.55 -5.03 -6.68
CA PHE A 145 3.98 -5.72 -5.45
C PHE A 145 3.64 -7.21 -5.44
N THR A 146 2.61 -7.60 -6.16
CA THR A 146 2.05 -8.95 -6.08
C THR A 146 1.91 -9.61 -7.44
N ARG A 147 1.77 -8.85 -8.51
CA ARG A 147 1.41 -9.34 -9.85
C ARG A 147 2.33 -8.86 -10.94
N ARG A 148 2.37 -9.62 -12.04
CA ARG A 148 2.95 -9.21 -13.33
C ARG A 148 1.88 -8.56 -14.21
N GLY A 149 2.33 -7.86 -15.25
CA GLY A 149 1.47 -7.25 -16.25
C GLY A 149 1.10 -5.80 -15.93
N GLY A 150 1.37 -4.90 -16.86
CA GLY A 150 1.16 -3.45 -16.72
C GLY A 150 2.05 -2.77 -15.67
N THR A 151 3.05 -3.45 -15.16
CA THR A 151 3.97 -3.02 -14.10
C THR A 151 5.41 -2.95 -14.61
N ASP A 152 6.31 -2.50 -13.77
CA ASP A 152 7.73 -2.39 -14.11
C ASP A 152 8.40 -3.76 -14.29
N LYS A 153 9.50 -3.75 -15.06
CA LYS A 153 10.30 -4.95 -15.29
C LYS A 153 10.89 -5.48 -13.97
N GLY A 154 10.75 -6.79 -13.73
CA GLY A 154 11.25 -7.47 -12.53
C GLY A 154 10.28 -7.50 -11.35
N GLU A 155 9.11 -6.89 -11.50
CA GLU A 155 8.01 -7.05 -10.55
C GLU A 155 7.22 -8.34 -10.83
N PRO A 156 6.71 -8.96 -9.78
CA PRO A 156 6.86 -8.66 -8.35
C PRO A 156 8.12 -9.27 -7.71
N GLU A 157 8.89 -10.09 -8.44
CA GLU A 157 9.97 -10.92 -7.89
C GLU A 157 11.06 -10.09 -7.19
N ARG A 158 11.33 -8.88 -7.64
CA ARG A 158 12.33 -7.98 -7.03
C ARG A 158 12.05 -7.64 -5.57
N TYR A 159 10.78 -7.74 -5.14
CA TYR A 159 10.37 -7.46 -3.77
C TYR A 159 10.53 -8.67 -2.83
N TYR A 160 10.80 -9.85 -3.36
CA TYR A 160 10.83 -11.10 -2.59
C TYR A 160 12.18 -11.81 -2.71
N PRO A 161 13.26 -11.28 -2.08
CA PRO A 161 14.59 -11.86 -2.18
C PRO A 161 14.66 -13.31 -1.69
N THR A 162 13.76 -13.74 -0.78
CA THR A 162 13.67 -15.14 -0.34
C THR A 162 12.91 -16.06 -1.30
N GLY A 163 12.30 -15.53 -2.35
CA GLY A 163 11.41 -16.24 -3.26
C GLY A 163 10.07 -16.64 -2.67
N LYS A 164 9.76 -16.25 -1.41
CA LYS A 164 8.49 -16.55 -0.73
C LYS A 164 7.67 -15.29 -0.59
N ARG A 165 6.36 -15.40 -0.68
CA ARG A 165 5.44 -14.29 -0.44
C ARG A 165 5.26 -14.07 1.06
N THR A 166 5.44 -12.83 1.51
CA THR A 166 5.24 -12.40 2.92
C THR A 166 4.41 -11.12 3.02
N PHE A 167 4.00 -10.56 1.89
CA PHE A 167 3.16 -9.38 1.80
C PHE A 167 1.73 -9.78 1.46
N ALA A 168 0.76 -9.19 2.17
CA ALA A 168 -0.66 -9.23 1.85
C ALA A 168 -1.26 -7.83 1.97
N ARG A 169 -2.43 -7.63 1.38
CA ARG A 169 -3.19 -6.38 1.52
C ARG A 169 -4.68 -6.61 1.59
N VAL A 170 -5.36 -5.74 2.31
CA VAL A 170 -6.82 -5.74 2.42
C VAL A 170 -7.48 -4.72 1.51
N VAL A 171 -6.72 -3.79 0.96
CA VAL A 171 -7.16 -2.83 -0.07
C VAL A 171 -7.05 -3.48 -1.46
N PRO A 172 -8.04 -3.32 -2.35
CA PRO A 172 -7.95 -3.83 -3.72
C PRO A 172 -6.76 -3.23 -4.49
N PRO A 173 -6.05 -4.03 -5.29
CA PRO A 173 -4.90 -3.56 -6.06
C PRO A 173 -5.27 -2.65 -7.25
N ASP A 174 -4.29 -1.93 -7.79
CA ASP A 174 -4.47 -0.92 -8.84
C ASP A 174 -5.06 -1.44 -10.15
N ASN A 175 -4.96 -2.72 -10.46
CA ASN A 175 -5.68 -3.28 -11.62
C ASN A 175 -7.20 -3.16 -11.43
N VAL A 176 -7.70 -3.36 -10.20
CA VAL A 176 -9.11 -3.18 -9.84
C VAL A 176 -9.48 -1.69 -9.94
N GLN A 177 -8.66 -0.80 -9.37
CA GLN A 177 -8.85 0.65 -9.47
C GLN A 177 -8.86 1.13 -10.92
N ALA A 178 -7.94 0.63 -11.73
CA ALA A 178 -7.81 1.01 -13.13
C ALA A 178 -9.05 0.62 -13.95
N ALA A 179 -9.61 -0.57 -13.71
CA ALA A 179 -10.84 -1.02 -14.36
C ALA A 179 -12.04 -0.14 -13.93
N ALA A 180 -12.16 0.14 -12.63
CA ALA A 180 -13.17 1.04 -12.09
C ALA A 180 -13.04 2.46 -12.67
N GLN A 181 -11.82 2.99 -12.74
CA GLN A 181 -11.51 4.31 -13.31
C GLN A 181 -11.87 4.39 -14.81
N ALA A 182 -11.53 3.37 -15.59
CA ALA A 182 -11.88 3.31 -17.02
C ALA A 182 -13.40 3.27 -17.23
N SER A 183 -14.10 2.46 -16.43
CA SER A 183 -15.56 2.38 -16.46
C SER A 183 -16.21 3.72 -16.07
N TYR A 184 -15.72 4.37 -15.02
CA TYR A 184 -16.26 5.64 -14.56
C TYR A 184 -16.09 6.75 -15.61
N GLN A 185 -14.91 6.84 -16.25
CA GLN A 185 -14.70 7.80 -17.33
C GLN A 185 -15.69 7.61 -18.48
N LEU A 186 -15.92 6.36 -18.91
CA LEU A 186 -16.92 6.07 -19.95
C LEU A 186 -18.34 6.50 -19.54
N GLN A 187 -18.73 6.21 -18.29
CA GLN A 187 -20.04 6.59 -17.76
C GLN A 187 -20.22 8.13 -17.70
N GLN A 188 -19.11 8.85 -17.46
CA GLN A 188 -19.11 10.30 -17.53
C GLN A 188 -18.98 10.84 -18.96
N GLY A 189 -18.99 9.99 -19.99
CA GLY A 189 -18.99 10.37 -21.41
C GLY A 189 -17.60 10.70 -21.96
N CYS A 190 -16.52 10.21 -21.35
CA CYS A 190 -15.16 10.35 -21.89
C CYS A 190 -14.95 9.36 -23.04
N ALA A 191 -14.72 9.84 -24.26
CA ALA A 191 -14.26 9.03 -25.38
C ALA A 191 -12.73 8.93 -25.43
N SER A 192 -12.05 9.96 -24.90
CA SER A 192 -10.60 10.07 -24.88
C SER A 192 -10.09 10.67 -23.57
N THR A 193 -8.90 10.22 -23.15
CA THR A 193 -8.27 10.72 -21.91
C THR A 193 -6.79 11.04 -22.12
N PHE A 194 -6.34 12.10 -21.47
CA PHE A 194 -4.94 12.43 -21.27
C PHE A 194 -4.54 11.99 -19.87
N VAL A 195 -3.44 11.23 -19.72
CA VAL A 195 -2.98 10.79 -18.41
C VAL A 195 -1.78 11.63 -17.97
N VAL A 196 -1.85 12.16 -16.75
CA VAL A 196 -0.73 12.80 -16.06
C VAL A 196 -0.34 11.94 -14.89
N ASP A 197 0.91 11.46 -14.82
CA ASP A 197 1.43 10.72 -13.69
C ASP A 197 2.58 11.48 -12.99
N ASP A 198 2.83 11.15 -11.73
CA ASP A 198 3.90 11.76 -10.94
C ASP A 198 5.25 11.03 -11.05
N GLY A 199 5.32 9.96 -11.82
CA GLY A 199 6.53 9.14 -11.98
C GLY A 199 6.88 8.28 -10.76
N GLY A 200 6.13 8.38 -9.67
CA GLY A 200 6.27 7.55 -8.48
C GLY A 200 5.80 6.10 -8.71
N VAL A 201 6.06 5.23 -7.74
CA VAL A 201 5.69 3.80 -7.80
C VAL A 201 4.19 3.64 -8.03
N PHE A 202 3.37 4.39 -7.28
CA PHE A 202 1.91 4.39 -7.45
C PHE A 202 1.50 4.94 -8.82
N GLY A 203 1.95 6.14 -9.19
CA GLY A 203 1.50 6.80 -10.42
C GLY A 203 1.90 6.05 -11.69
N ALA A 204 3.15 5.59 -11.78
CA ALA A 204 3.63 4.78 -12.91
C ALA A 204 2.93 3.42 -12.99
N GLY A 205 2.72 2.77 -11.84
CA GLY A 205 2.00 1.50 -11.73
C GLY A 205 0.54 1.64 -12.18
N LEU A 206 -0.17 2.63 -11.64
CA LEU A 206 -1.57 2.89 -12.01
C LEU A 206 -1.72 3.25 -13.50
N PHE A 207 -0.80 4.05 -14.07
CA PHE A 207 -0.81 4.31 -15.51
C PHE A 207 -0.68 3.02 -16.32
N GLY A 208 0.21 2.10 -15.91
CA GLY A 208 0.36 0.79 -16.55
C GLY A 208 -0.95 0.00 -16.53
N GLN A 209 -1.57 -0.14 -15.34
CA GLN A 209 -2.84 -0.84 -15.18
C GLN A 209 -3.99 -0.15 -15.94
N PHE A 210 -4.04 1.19 -15.90
CA PHE A 210 -5.06 1.95 -16.63
C PHE A 210 -4.91 1.77 -18.14
N THR A 211 -3.67 1.65 -18.66
CA THR A 211 -3.45 1.37 -20.08
C THR A 211 -4.03 0.01 -20.49
N VAL A 212 -3.90 -1.01 -19.64
CA VAL A 212 -4.51 -2.34 -19.86
C VAL A 212 -6.03 -2.24 -19.82
N ALA A 213 -6.58 -1.63 -18.77
CA ALA A 213 -8.03 -1.48 -18.61
C ALA A 213 -8.67 -0.65 -19.74
N ALA A 214 -8.06 0.48 -20.11
CA ALA A 214 -8.55 1.35 -21.18
C ALA A 214 -8.54 0.66 -22.55
N LYS A 215 -7.53 -0.18 -22.83
CA LYS A 215 -7.47 -0.98 -24.05
C LYS A 215 -8.55 -2.05 -24.10
N ALA A 216 -8.87 -2.65 -22.95
CA ALA A 216 -9.89 -3.70 -22.86
C ALA A 216 -11.31 -3.10 -22.98
N LYS A 217 -11.61 -2.09 -22.18
CA LYS A 217 -12.92 -1.43 -22.13
C LYS A 217 -12.80 -0.07 -21.44
N GLY A 218 -12.37 0.95 -22.16
CA GLY A 218 -12.18 2.27 -21.57
C GLY A 218 -12.06 3.36 -22.62
N PRO A 219 -11.80 4.60 -22.21
CA PRO A 219 -11.53 5.71 -23.11
C PRO A 219 -10.19 5.51 -23.82
N ARG A 220 -10.08 6.06 -25.02
CA ARG A 220 -8.81 6.04 -25.75
C ARG A 220 -7.79 6.95 -25.07
N ILE A 221 -6.65 6.41 -24.64
CA ILE A 221 -5.55 7.22 -24.13
C ILE A 221 -4.90 7.95 -25.30
N VAL A 222 -5.01 9.27 -25.33
CA VAL A 222 -4.46 10.10 -26.42
C VAL A 222 -3.02 10.49 -26.19
N LYS A 223 -2.62 10.70 -24.92
CA LYS A 223 -1.25 11.07 -24.53
C LYS A 223 -1.01 10.81 -23.05
N ARG A 224 0.27 10.65 -22.68
CA ARG A 224 0.78 10.65 -21.32
C ARG A 224 1.75 11.82 -21.14
N ALA A 225 1.73 12.46 -19.97
CA ALA A 225 2.77 13.35 -19.49
C ALA A 225 3.19 12.95 -18.08
N SER A 226 4.47 13.01 -17.78
CA SER A 226 4.97 12.88 -16.41
C SER A 226 5.11 14.26 -15.78
N PHE A 227 4.65 14.39 -14.54
CA PHE A 227 4.77 15.60 -13.74
C PHE A 227 5.31 15.21 -12.35
N PRO A 228 6.63 14.97 -12.25
CA PRO A 228 7.25 14.47 -11.02
C PRO A 228 7.11 15.47 -9.88
N HIS A 229 7.23 14.96 -8.65
CA HIS A 229 7.19 15.79 -7.46
C HIS A 229 8.20 16.95 -7.55
N GLY A 230 7.75 18.16 -7.20
CA GLY A 230 8.56 19.39 -7.32
C GLY A 230 8.54 20.05 -8.71
N ALA A 231 7.91 19.43 -9.72
CA ALA A 231 7.68 20.12 -11.00
C ALA A 231 6.69 21.28 -10.82
N THR A 232 6.90 22.38 -11.55
CA THR A 232 6.12 23.61 -11.40
C THR A 232 5.42 24.11 -12.65
N ASP A 233 5.79 23.61 -13.85
CA ASP A 233 5.19 24.11 -15.11
C ASP A 233 3.87 23.39 -15.43
N THR A 234 2.85 23.63 -14.63
CA THR A 234 1.48 23.13 -14.87
C THR A 234 0.86 23.70 -16.12
N LYS A 235 1.31 24.91 -16.56
CA LYS A 235 0.85 25.50 -17.81
C LYS A 235 1.30 24.69 -19.04
N ALA A 236 2.50 24.07 -18.99
CA ALA A 236 2.93 23.17 -20.06
C ALA A 236 2.02 21.94 -20.15
N VAL A 237 1.62 21.37 -19.01
CA VAL A 237 0.65 20.27 -18.96
C VAL A 237 -0.69 20.72 -19.58
N ALA A 238 -1.23 21.86 -19.14
CA ALA A 238 -2.48 22.39 -19.66
C ALA A 238 -2.45 22.61 -21.18
N ARG A 239 -1.35 23.19 -21.73
CA ARG A 239 -1.16 23.32 -23.19
C ARG A 239 -1.15 21.97 -23.91
N GLN A 240 -0.49 20.96 -23.32
CA GLN A 240 -0.45 19.62 -23.89
C GLN A 240 -1.84 18.96 -23.90
N VAL A 241 -2.61 19.11 -22.82
CA VAL A 241 -4.00 18.66 -22.74
C VAL A 241 -4.83 19.32 -23.83
N GLY A 242 -4.86 20.66 -23.92
CA GLY A 242 -5.63 21.40 -24.90
C GLY A 242 -5.29 21.04 -26.36
N SER A 243 -4.00 20.79 -26.67
CA SER A 243 -3.58 20.38 -28.02
C SER A 243 -3.84 18.90 -28.33
N SER A 244 -4.18 18.07 -27.33
CA SER A 244 -4.39 16.64 -27.51
C SER A 244 -5.80 16.27 -27.99
N GLY A 245 -6.78 17.16 -27.80
CA GLY A 245 -8.19 16.89 -28.03
C GLY A 245 -8.80 15.85 -27.06
N ALA A 246 -8.25 15.72 -25.88
CA ALA A 246 -8.78 14.83 -24.84
C ALA A 246 -10.05 15.40 -24.21
N ASP A 247 -11.08 14.59 -24.06
CA ASP A 247 -12.31 14.96 -23.34
C ASP A 247 -12.09 14.98 -21.83
N CYS A 248 -11.11 14.20 -21.37
CA CYS A 248 -10.87 13.95 -19.96
C CYS A 248 -9.38 13.92 -19.62
N VAL A 249 -9.05 14.25 -18.40
CA VAL A 249 -7.70 14.11 -17.82
C VAL A 249 -7.78 13.16 -16.65
N LEU A 250 -6.86 12.20 -16.58
CA LEU A 250 -6.63 11.36 -15.39
C LEU A 250 -5.32 11.79 -14.74
N TYR A 251 -5.37 12.22 -13.49
CA TYR A 251 -4.19 12.35 -12.65
C TYR A 251 -3.95 11.01 -11.93
N ALA A 252 -2.90 10.31 -12.32
CA ALA A 252 -2.40 9.10 -11.74
C ALA A 252 -1.16 9.45 -10.89
N GLY A 253 -1.37 9.85 -9.65
CA GLY A 253 -0.29 10.26 -8.75
C GLY A 253 -0.77 10.45 -7.32
N ALA A 254 0.18 10.56 -6.38
CA ALA A 254 -0.09 10.71 -4.94
C ALA A 254 0.13 12.14 -4.42
N ALA A 255 0.71 13.04 -5.22
CA ALA A 255 1.02 14.40 -4.78
C ALA A 255 -0.20 15.32 -4.88
N HIS A 256 -0.82 15.64 -3.73
CA HIS A 256 -2.02 16.49 -3.64
C HIS A 256 -1.83 17.87 -4.28
N ASP A 257 -0.75 18.58 -3.94
CA ASP A 257 -0.48 19.92 -4.44
C ASP A 257 -0.33 19.93 -5.96
N SER A 258 0.37 18.94 -6.52
CA SER A 258 0.52 18.77 -7.96
C SER A 258 -0.82 18.55 -8.64
N ALA A 259 -1.68 17.67 -8.09
CA ALA A 259 -3.02 17.40 -8.62
C ALA A 259 -3.88 18.68 -8.64
N VAL A 260 -3.89 19.43 -7.54
CA VAL A 260 -4.64 20.68 -7.40
C VAL A 260 -4.20 21.71 -8.46
N GLU A 261 -2.88 21.94 -8.58
CA GLU A 261 -2.36 22.94 -9.51
C GLU A 261 -2.53 22.52 -10.99
N ILE A 262 -2.39 21.24 -11.31
CA ILE A 262 -2.67 20.71 -12.65
C ILE A 262 -4.15 20.92 -12.99
N PHE A 263 -5.07 20.57 -12.09
CA PHE A 263 -6.51 20.68 -12.33
C PHE A 263 -6.93 22.12 -12.52
N LYS A 264 -6.40 23.06 -11.71
CA LYS A 264 -6.61 24.50 -11.92
C LYS A 264 -6.11 24.97 -13.29
N ALA A 265 -4.90 24.57 -13.69
CA ALA A 265 -4.30 25.01 -14.94
C ALA A 265 -5.04 24.45 -16.16
N VAL A 266 -5.44 23.17 -16.11
CA VAL A 266 -6.22 22.52 -17.19
C VAL A 266 -7.59 23.15 -17.31
N HIS A 267 -8.33 23.33 -16.22
CA HIS A 267 -9.65 23.94 -16.23
C HIS A 267 -9.63 25.40 -16.69
N ALA A 268 -8.59 26.15 -16.35
CA ALA A 268 -8.43 27.53 -16.84
C ALA A 268 -8.17 27.60 -18.36
N ALA A 269 -7.52 26.58 -18.92
CA ALA A 269 -7.27 26.49 -20.36
C ALA A 269 -8.47 25.93 -21.15
N ASP A 270 -9.17 24.95 -20.59
CA ASP A 270 -10.37 24.34 -21.17
C ASP A 270 -11.34 23.92 -20.06
N PRO A 271 -12.37 24.73 -19.78
CA PRO A 271 -13.37 24.43 -18.74
C PRO A 271 -14.27 23.21 -19.05
N ALA A 272 -14.28 22.71 -20.29
CA ALA A 272 -15.12 21.56 -20.69
C ALA A 272 -14.47 20.22 -20.38
N VAL A 273 -13.14 20.17 -20.21
CA VAL A 273 -12.41 18.95 -19.88
C VAL A 273 -12.77 18.44 -18.48
N LYS A 274 -13.16 17.19 -18.38
CA LYS A 274 -13.44 16.53 -17.11
C LYS A 274 -12.15 16.03 -16.46
N LEU A 275 -12.05 16.19 -15.15
CA LEU A 275 -10.84 15.94 -14.37
C LEU A 275 -11.06 14.74 -13.47
N PHE A 276 -10.22 13.74 -13.62
CA PHE A 276 -10.29 12.51 -12.84
C PHE A 276 -9.03 12.33 -11.99
N ALA A 277 -9.19 11.88 -10.77
CA ALA A 277 -8.07 11.49 -9.91
C ALA A 277 -8.33 10.14 -9.24
N ALA A 278 -7.22 9.51 -8.84
CA ALA A 278 -7.22 8.20 -8.22
C ALA A 278 -7.26 8.29 -6.69
N SER A 279 -7.30 7.13 -6.03
CA SER A 279 -7.49 6.99 -4.58
C SER A 279 -6.46 7.71 -3.72
N ALA A 280 -5.23 7.88 -4.19
CA ALA A 280 -4.16 8.46 -3.40
C ALA A 280 -4.39 9.95 -3.03
N VAL A 281 -5.24 10.65 -3.79
CA VAL A 281 -5.64 12.04 -3.50
C VAL A 281 -7.14 12.17 -3.19
N ALA A 282 -7.84 11.04 -2.98
CA ALA A 282 -9.29 11.05 -2.75
C ALA A 282 -9.62 11.33 -1.27
N ASP A 283 -9.48 12.57 -0.85
CA ASP A 283 -9.82 13.02 0.50
C ASP A 283 -10.40 14.45 0.51
N ALA A 284 -10.91 14.86 1.68
CA ALA A 284 -11.53 16.17 1.84
C ALA A 284 -10.51 17.32 1.75
N SER A 285 -9.22 17.11 1.97
CA SER A 285 -8.19 18.16 1.86
C SER A 285 -7.99 18.55 0.40
N PHE A 286 -7.89 17.57 -0.48
CA PHE A 286 -7.84 17.77 -1.93
C PHE A 286 -9.11 18.49 -2.43
N ALA A 287 -10.30 18.01 -2.02
CA ALA A 287 -11.56 18.59 -2.44
C ALA A 287 -11.67 20.08 -2.05
N ARG A 288 -11.29 20.43 -0.81
CA ARG A 288 -11.31 21.83 -0.33
C ARG A 288 -10.30 22.74 -1.04
N ALA A 289 -9.19 22.22 -1.51
CA ALA A 289 -8.16 23.00 -2.20
C ALA A 289 -8.57 23.41 -3.64
N LEU A 290 -9.60 22.77 -4.21
CA LEU A 290 -10.09 23.06 -5.54
C LEU A 290 -11.08 24.25 -5.53
N PRO A 291 -10.96 25.22 -6.46
CA PRO A 291 -12.00 26.23 -6.67
C PRO A 291 -13.35 25.59 -7.07
N GLY A 292 -14.47 26.20 -6.70
CA GLY A 292 -15.80 25.65 -6.97
C GLY A 292 -16.09 25.37 -8.45
N SER A 293 -15.49 26.13 -9.39
CA SER A 293 -15.61 25.84 -10.82
C SER A 293 -14.90 24.54 -11.21
N VAL A 294 -13.73 24.26 -10.61
CA VAL A 294 -12.95 23.03 -10.85
C VAL A 294 -13.64 21.84 -10.17
N GLN A 295 -14.19 22.02 -8.96
CA GLN A 295 -14.91 20.96 -8.26
C GLN A 295 -16.02 20.34 -9.12
N ARG A 296 -16.80 21.15 -9.82
CA ARG A 296 -17.94 20.69 -10.64
C ARG A 296 -17.58 19.74 -11.79
N VAL A 297 -16.33 19.73 -12.20
CA VAL A 297 -15.83 18.85 -13.29
C VAL A 297 -14.82 17.83 -12.78
N THR A 298 -14.70 17.68 -11.44
CA THR A 298 -13.73 16.78 -10.80
C THR A 298 -14.42 15.52 -10.25
N TYR A 299 -13.86 14.39 -10.62
CA TYR A 299 -14.32 13.04 -10.30
C TYR A 299 -13.18 12.22 -9.71
N LEU A 300 -13.49 11.37 -8.72
CA LEU A 300 -12.47 10.54 -8.05
C LEU A 300 -12.95 9.10 -7.93
N THR A 301 -12.00 8.17 -7.85
CA THR A 301 -12.26 6.80 -7.44
C THR A 301 -11.53 6.52 -6.14
N SER A 302 -12.18 5.80 -5.23
CA SER A 302 -11.62 5.38 -3.94
C SER A 302 -12.07 3.96 -3.61
N PRO A 303 -11.22 3.12 -2.97
CA PRO A 303 -11.66 1.86 -2.42
C PRO A 303 -12.60 2.03 -1.22
N ASP A 304 -12.64 3.23 -0.62
CA ASP A 304 -13.64 3.55 0.39
C ASP A 304 -15.03 3.62 -0.26
N LEU A 305 -16.01 3.05 0.41
CA LEU A 305 -17.40 3.03 -0.03
C LEU A 305 -18.24 4.01 0.81
N ASP A 306 -19.39 4.38 0.27
CA ASP A 306 -20.37 5.10 1.07
C ASP A 306 -20.83 4.21 2.25
N PRO A 307 -20.95 4.76 3.48
CA PRO A 307 -21.22 3.97 4.68
C PRO A 307 -22.36 2.95 4.58
N PRO A 308 -23.52 3.23 3.93
CA PRO A 308 -24.59 2.26 3.76
C PRO A 308 -24.23 1.04 2.88
N LEU A 309 -23.16 1.12 2.09
CA LEU A 309 -22.76 0.03 1.19
C LEU A 309 -21.86 -1.02 1.88
N TYR A 310 -21.32 -0.68 3.06
CA TYR A 310 -20.60 -1.67 3.85
C TYR A 310 -21.55 -2.70 4.48
N PRO A 311 -21.10 -3.93 4.70
CA PRO A 311 -21.88 -4.93 5.45
C PRO A 311 -22.11 -4.46 6.90
N PRO A 312 -23.02 -5.10 7.65
CA PRO A 312 -23.32 -4.72 9.04
C PRO A 312 -22.08 -4.51 9.90
N ALA A 313 -21.07 -5.38 9.81
CA ALA A 313 -19.83 -5.25 10.56
C ALA A 313 -19.04 -3.96 10.22
N GLY A 314 -19.11 -3.49 8.97
CA GLY A 314 -18.48 -2.21 8.58
C GLY A 314 -19.27 -1.01 9.08
N GLN A 315 -20.59 -1.07 9.04
CA GLN A 315 -21.47 -0.03 9.60
C GLN A 315 -21.31 0.07 11.12
N ASP A 316 -21.21 -1.08 11.80
CA ASP A 316 -20.94 -1.16 13.25
C ASP A 316 -19.59 -0.53 13.60
N PHE A 317 -18.53 -0.84 12.81
CA PHE A 317 -17.23 -0.18 12.99
C PHE A 317 -17.33 1.34 12.87
N ILE A 318 -17.96 1.86 11.82
CA ILE A 318 -18.12 3.31 11.59
C ILE A 318 -18.86 3.97 12.77
N SER A 319 -19.92 3.33 13.24
CA SER A 319 -20.71 3.80 14.39
C SER A 319 -19.89 3.81 15.68
N ALA A 320 -19.21 2.71 16.00
CA ALA A 320 -18.40 2.57 17.20
C ALA A 320 -17.16 3.49 17.16
N TYR A 321 -16.55 3.66 15.98
CA TYR A 321 -15.44 4.61 15.80
C TYR A 321 -15.90 6.04 16.11
N ARG A 322 -17.05 6.45 15.54
CA ARG A 322 -17.64 7.77 15.81
C ARG A 322 -17.93 7.97 17.29
N GLN A 323 -18.48 6.97 17.97
CA GLN A 323 -18.74 7.03 19.40
C GLN A 323 -17.45 7.19 20.20
N LYS A 324 -16.40 6.47 19.85
CA LYS A 324 -15.12 6.47 20.59
C LYS A 324 -14.29 7.73 20.36
N PHE A 325 -14.25 8.24 19.11
CA PHE A 325 -13.35 9.33 18.72
C PHE A 325 -14.07 10.67 18.49
N GLY A 326 -15.41 10.71 18.62
CA GLY A 326 -16.21 11.93 18.47
C GLY A 326 -16.40 12.44 17.04
N LYS A 327 -15.86 11.71 16.04
CA LYS A 327 -15.95 12.02 14.61
C LYS A 327 -16.03 10.75 13.76
N ALA A 328 -16.59 10.87 12.56
CA ALA A 328 -16.56 9.79 11.58
C ALA A 328 -15.10 9.39 11.27
N PRO A 329 -14.83 8.10 10.94
CA PRO A 329 -13.53 7.70 10.45
C PRO A 329 -13.21 8.43 9.13
N GLU A 330 -11.96 8.86 8.98
CA GLU A 330 -11.45 9.36 7.68
C GLU A 330 -11.35 8.21 6.68
N PRO A 331 -11.31 8.50 5.36
CA PRO A 331 -11.08 7.50 4.34
C PRO A 331 -9.84 6.64 4.65
N GLY A 332 -9.94 5.32 4.44
CA GLY A 332 -8.87 4.38 4.75
C GLY A 332 -8.89 3.80 6.16
N ALA A 333 -9.55 4.43 7.12
CA ALA A 333 -9.58 3.94 8.51
C ALA A 333 -10.16 2.51 8.63
N ILE A 334 -11.19 2.20 7.86
CA ILE A 334 -11.82 0.87 7.86
C ILE A 334 -10.87 -0.22 7.36
N PHE A 335 -9.96 0.13 6.43
CA PHE A 335 -8.91 -0.79 5.96
C PHE A 335 -7.85 -1.01 7.03
N GLY A 336 -7.48 0.00 7.83
CA GLY A 336 -6.61 -0.16 9.00
C GLY A 336 -7.21 -1.08 10.04
N TYR A 337 -8.51 -0.90 10.33
CA TYR A 337 -9.26 -1.80 11.20
C TYR A 337 -9.19 -3.25 10.70
N GLU A 338 -9.46 -3.48 9.42
CA GLU A 338 -9.45 -4.82 8.85
C GLU A 338 -8.02 -5.40 8.74
N ALA A 339 -7.00 -4.60 8.44
CA ALA A 339 -5.62 -5.06 8.41
C ALA A 339 -5.18 -5.62 9.77
N MET A 340 -5.55 -4.95 10.87
CA MET A 340 -5.33 -5.48 12.21
C MET A 340 -6.18 -6.73 12.46
N LYS A 341 -7.48 -6.73 12.15
CA LYS A 341 -8.39 -7.87 12.38
C LYS A 341 -7.90 -9.13 11.67
N VAL A 342 -7.51 -9.02 10.39
CA VAL A 342 -7.03 -10.16 9.61
C VAL A 342 -5.66 -10.66 10.08
N THR A 343 -4.80 -9.76 10.54
CA THR A 343 -3.51 -10.11 11.16
C THR A 343 -3.70 -10.89 12.46
N LEU A 344 -4.61 -10.44 13.34
CA LEU A 344 -4.95 -11.15 14.57
C LEU A 344 -5.56 -12.53 14.26
N LEU A 345 -6.38 -12.63 13.23
CA LEU A 345 -6.92 -13.91 12.75
C LEU A 345 -5.81 -14.85 12.26
N ALA A 346 -4.83 -14.35 11.51
CA ALA A 346 -3.70 -15.15 11.05
C ALA A 346 -2.87 -15.71 12.25
N ILE A 347 -2.64 -14.89 13.28
CA ILE A 347 -1.99 -15.33 14.52
C ILE A 347 -2.85 -16.40 15.21
N GLN A 348 -4.16 -16.21 15.28
CA GLN A 348 -5.09 -17.19 15.89
C GLN A 348 -5.09 -18.52 15.13
N ASN A 349 -5.14 -18.47 13.80
CA ASN A 349 -5.13 -19.65 12.93
C ASN A 349 -3.81 -20.42 12.98
N ALA A 350 -2.69 -19.75 13.28
CA ALA A 350 -1.40 -20.39 13.52
C ALA A 350 -1.38 -21.18 14.87
N GLY A 351 -2.38 -20.98 15.73
CA GLY A 351 -2.56 -21.72 16.98
C GLY A 351 -1.37 -21.58 17.94
N ASP A 352 -0.85 -22.68 18.43
CA ASP A 352 0.33 -22.70 19.32
C ASP A 352 1.58 -22.13 18.65
N ARG A 353 1.62 -22.06 17.33
CA ARG A 353 2.69 -21.45 16.52
C ARG A 353 2.44 -19.99 16.19
N GLY A 354 1.51 -19.31 16.85
CA GLY A 354 1.25 -17.89 16.64
C GLY A 354 2.45 -16.96 16.92
N ASN A 355 3.52 -17.47 17.56
CA ASN A 355 4.80 -16.80 17.75
C ASN A 355 5.89 -17.17 16.72
N ASP A 356 5.53 -17.94 15.71
CA ASP A 356 6.39 -18.31 14.59
C ASP A 356 5.98 -17.49 13.34
N PRO A 357 6.81 -16.54 12.87
CA PRO A 357 6.47 -15.70 11.73
C PRO A 357 6.09 -16.51 10.48
N ALA A 358 6.78 -17.63 10.21
CA ALA A 358 6.47 -18.46 9.04
C ALA A 358 5.09 -19.11 9.15
N ALA A 359 4.67 -19.52 10.35
CA ALA A 359 3.34 -20.08 10.57
C ALA A 359 2.25 -19.01 10.39
N VAL A 360 2.50 -17.77 10.84
CA VAL A 360 1.56 -16.65 10.68
C VAL A 360 1.46 -16.23 9.21
N VAL A 361 2.58 -16.16 8.47
CA VAL A 361 2.56 -15.96 7.01
C VAL A 361 1.70 -17.02 6.32
N ASN A 362 1.96 -18.30 6.60
CA ASN A 362 1.18 -19.38 6.00
C ASN A 362 -0.31 -19.29 6.34
N ALA A 363 -0.64 -18.94 7.59
CA ALA A 363 -2.03 -18.78 8.01
C ALA A 363 -2.73 -17.61 7.29
N MET A 364 -2.02 -16.50 7.00
CA MET A 364 -2.55 -15.39 6.23
C MET A 364 -2.97 -15.83 4.81
N PHE A 365 -2.13 -16.55 4.11
CA PHE A 365 -2.42 -17.01 2.74
C PHE A 365 -3.48 -18.13 2.66
N GLN A 366 -3.87 -18.70 3.80
CA GLN A 366 -4.98 -19.66 3.90
C GLN A 366 -6.32 -19.00 4.24
N ILE A 367 -6.40 -17.68 4.39
CA ILE A 367 -7.66 -16.99 4.68
C ILE A 367 -8.53 -17.00 3.44
N LYS A 368 -9.70 -17.64 3.55
CA LYS A 368 -10.71 -17.77 2.50
C LYS A 368 -12.07 -17.37 3.03
N ASP A 369 -12.87 -16.77 2.16
CA ASP A 369 -14.28 -16.42 2.39
C ASP A 369 -14.54 -15.72 3.74
N ARG A 370 -13.63 -14.83 4.14
CA ARG A 370 -13.73 -14.10 5.38
C ARG A 370 -14.85 -13.06 5.31
N ASP A 371 -15.81 -13.17 6.19
CA ASP A 371 -16.78 -12.11 6.44
C ASP A 371 -16.11 -11.02 7.30
N SER A 372 -16.13 -9.78 6.82
CA SER A 372 -15.37 -8.67 7.39
C SER A 372 -16.12 -7.35 7.36
N ALA A 373 -15.52 -6.31 7.94
CA ALA A 373 -16.02 -4.94 7.85
C ALA A 373 -16.03 -4.39 6.40
N LEU A 374 -15.18 -4.93 5.51
CA LEU A 374 -15.07 -4.51 4.11
C LEU A 374 -15.99 -5.29 3.17
N GLY A 375 -16.55 -6.41 3.62
CA GLY A 375 -17.27 -7.39 2.82
C GLY A 375 -16.66 -8.76 2.94
N ARG A 376 -17.14 -9.71 2.15
CA ARG A 376 -16.61 -11.07 2.11
C ARG A 376 -15.45 -11.15 1.12
N TYR A 377 -14.29 -11.61 1.59
CA TYR A 377 -13.10 -11.72 0.75
C TYR A 377 -12.20 -12.89 1.14
N SER A 378 -11.30 -13.22 0.24
CA SER A 378 -10.19 -14.13 0.45
C SER A 378 -8.86 -13.40 0.23
N ILE A 379 -7.78 -13.90 0.81
CA ILE A 379 -6.42 -13.56 0.39
C ILE A 379 -6.03 -14.58 -0.68
N ASP A 380 -5.65 -14.10 -1.86
CA ASP A 380 -5.22 -14.96 -2.95
C ASP A 380 -3.77 -15.45 -2.79
N GLU A 381 -3.29 -16.25 -3.73
CA GLU A 381 -1.93 -16.79 -3.73
C GLU A 381 -0.84 -15.73 -3.86
N ASN A 382 -1.18 -14.55 -4.37
CA ASN A 382 -0.28 -13.43 -4.53
C ASN A 382 -0.24 -12.51 -3.30
N GLY A 383 -1.20 -12.66 -2.37
CA GLY A 383 -1.38 -11.82 -1.19
C GLY A 383 -2.40 -10.69 -1.39
N ASP A 384 -3.13 -10.70 -2.49
CA ASP A 384 -4.18 -9.71 -2.76
C ASP A 384 -5.52 -10.13 -2.13
N THR A 385 -6.27 -9.12 -1.67
CA THR A 385 -7.69 -9.29 -1.38
C THR A 385 -8.46 -9.57 -2.67
N THR A 386 -9.55 -10.35 -2.56
CA THR A 386 -10.50 -10.56 -3.66
C THR A 386 -11.62 -9.52 -3.72
N LEU A 387 -11.56 -8.46 -2.91
CA LEU A 387 -12.48 -7.33 -3.03
C LEU A 387 -12.30 -6.62 -4.38
N SER A 388 -13.41 -6.24 -5.01
CA SER A 388 -13.41 -5.58 -6.33
C SER A 388 -14.26 -4.31 -6.38
N ASP A 389 -14.91 -3.93 -5.27
CA ASP A 389 -15.75 -2.76 -5.19
C ASP A 389 -14.93 -1.48 -5.02
N TYR A 390 -15.30 -0.44 -5.77
CA TYR A 390 -14.76 0.91 -5.68
C TYR A 390 -15.89 1.94 -5.62
N GLY A 391 -15.72 2.97 -4.81
CA GLY A 391 -16.57 4.14 -4.82
C GLY A 391 -16.17 5.13 -5.91
N ALA A 392 -17.15 5.63 -6.64
CA ALA A 392 -17.01 6.81 -7.48
C ALA A 392 -17.53 8.02 -6.72
N TYR A 393 -16.83 9.14 -6.81
CA TYR A 393 -17.13 10.36 -6.08
C TYR A 393 -17.07 11.58 -6.99
N ARG A 394 -17.94 12.56 -6.73
CA ARG A 394 -17.85 13.92 -7.25
C ARG A 394 -17.36 14.87 -6.17
N VAL A 395 -16.79 15.97 -6.56
CA VAL A 395 -16.37 17.00 -5.61
C VAL A 395 -17.43 18.10 -5.57
N GLU A 396 -18.05 18.29 -4.40
CA GLU A 396 -19.08 19.30 -4.19
C GLU A 396 -18.85 20.00 -2.83
N HIS A 397 -18.92 21.33 -2.82
CA HIS A 397 -18.79 22.16 -1.62
C HIS A 397 -17.55 21.84 -0.75
N GLY A 398 -16.43 21.47 -1.40
CA GLY A 398 -15.18 21.11 -0.73
C GLY A 398 -15.19 19.73 -0.06
N GLY A 399 -16.13 18.87 -0.41
CA GLY A 399 -16.24 17.49 0.06
C GLY A 399 -16.33 16.48 -1.08
N LEU A 400 -16.17 15.21 -0.74
CA LEU A 400 -16.43 14.09 -1.64
C LEU A 400 -17.87 13.64 -1.45
N VAL A 401 -18.64 13.62 -2.53
CA VAL A 401 -20.02 13.16 -2.58
C VAL A 401 -20.06 11.85 -3.36
N PHE A 402 -20.54 10.80 -2.75
CA PHE A 402 -20.70 9.50 -3.40
C PHE A 402 -21.60 9.62 -4.64
N ASP A 403 -21.14 9.10 -5.76
CA ASP A 403 -21.85 9.12 -7.03
C ASP A 403 -22.43 7.73 -7.35
N MET A 404 -21.57 6.71 -7.36
CA MET A 404 -21.98 5.34 -7.64
C MET A 404 -20.98 4.29 -7.18
N LEU A 405 -21.43 3.06 -7.09
CA LEU A 405 -20.59 1.89 -6.89
C LEU A 405 -20.04 1.41 -8.24
N LEU A 406 -18.75 1.21 -8.31
CA LEU A 406 -18.04 0.64 -9.46
C LEU A 406 -17.56 -0.77 -9.14
N LYS A 407 -17.56 -1.65 -10.15
CA LYS A 407 -16.91 -2.95 -10.09
C LYS A 407 -15.60 -2.87 -10.86
N GLY A 408 -14.53 -3.26 -10.21
CA GLY A 408 -13.20 -3.34 -10.83
C GLY A 408 -12.90 -4.72 -11.41
N ASP A 409 -13.92 -5.42 -11.87
CA ASP A 409 -13.76 -6.72 -12.55
C ASP A 409 -13.15 -6.46 -13.92
N ALA A 410 -11.90 -6.91 -14.12
CA ALA A 410 -11.15 -6.78 -15.36
C ALA A 410 -11.31 -8.03 -16.24
#